data_b1a493f2a17b942272a9e1abbd7dca1f
#
_entry.id   b1a493f2a17b942272a9e1abbd7dca1f
#
_cell.length_a   1.000
_cell.length_b   1.000
_cell.length_c   1.000
_cell.angle_alpha   90.00
_cell.angle_beta   90.00
_cell.angle_gamma   90.00
#
_symmetry.space_group_name_H-M   'P 1'
#
loop_
_entity.id
_entity.type
_entity.pdbx_description
1 polymer ?
#
loop_
_entity_poly.entity_id
_entity_poly.type
_entity_poly.pdbx_seq_one_letter_code
_entity_poly.pdbx_strand_id
1 'polypeptide(L)' 'MRIEIIEKNCKASEKLVGILEKKIGKLDKYFDDDSVCSVYLKQDGKYCKTEVTILYKGNMIRAEVAGDNFYDGIDAVLPK' A
#
# COMPACT_ATOMS: atom_id res chain seq x y z
N MET A 1 -4.35 2.80 -12.91
CA MET A 1 -4.68 2.61 -11.48
C MET A 1 -4.34 3.85 -10.70
N ARG A 2 -5.27 4.26 -9.86
CA ARG A 2 -5.07 5.43 -9.01
C ARG A 2 -4.54 4.98 -7.65
N ILE A 3 -3.52 5.66 -7.14
CA ILE A 3 -2.91 5.30 -5.87
C ILE A 3 -3.19 6.40 -4.86
N GLU A 4 -3.75 6.00 -3.72
CA GLU A 4 -4.01 6.91 -2.62
C GLU A 4 -3.26 6.40 -1.39
N ILE A 5 -2.53 7.30 -0.73
CA ILE A 5 -1.77 6.97 0.46
C ILE A 5 -2.37 7.71 1.65
N ILE A 6 -2.78 6.95 2.65
CA ILE A 6 -3.40 7.49 3.85
C ILE A 6 -2.48 7.22 5.04
N GLU A 7 -2.13 8.29 5.75
CA GLU A 7 -1.23 8.19 6.89
C GLU A 7 -2.01 8.42 8.19
N LYS A 8 -1.77 7.58 9.19
CA LYS A 8 -2.41 7.74 10.49
C LYS A 8 -1.36 7.56 11.59
N ASN A 9 -1.18 8.60 12.40
CA ASN A 9 -0.17 8.64 13.46
C ASN A 9 1.25 8.43 12.94
N CYS A 10 1.46 8.71 11.65
CA CYS A 10 2.78 8.57 11.05
C CYS A 10 2.83 9.43 9.80
N LYS A 11 4.04 9.62 9.31
CA LYS A 11 4.25 10.37 8.08
C LYS A 11 5.20 9.58 7.18
N ALA A 12 4.76 9.29 5.98
CA ALA A 12 5.59 8.57 5.02
C ALA A 12 6.67 9.49 4.48
N SER A 13 7.92 9.00 4.46
CA SER A 13 9.01 9.74 3.87
C SER A 13 8.86 9.73 2.36
N GLU A 14 9.55 10.66 1.69
CA GLU A 14 9.55 10.68 0.23
C GLU A 14 10.08 9.38 -0.34
N LYS A 15 11.06 8.78 0.34
CA LYS A 15 11.63 7.51 -0.07
C LYS A 15 10.59 6.41 0.00
N LEU A 16 9.82 6.38 1.07
CA LEU A 16 8.78 5.36 1.24
C LEU A 16 7.69 5.51 0.19
N VAL A 17 7.26 6.74 -0.07
CA VAL A 17 6.24 7.01 -1.09
C VAL A 17 6.75 6.58 -2.45
N GLY A 18 8.00 6.88 -2.77
CA GLY A 18 8.61 6.48 -4.03
C GLY A 18 8.64 4.98 -4.20
N ILE A 19 8.98 4.25 -3.13
CA ILE A 19 9.00 2.79 -3.17
C ILE A 19 7.60 2.23 -3.38
N LEU A 20 6.62 2.80 -2.70
CA LEU A 20 5.22 2.38 -2.84
C LEU A 20 4.74 2.59 -4.28
N GLU A 21 4.98 3.77 -4.83
CA GLU A 21 4.55 4.07 -6.18
C GLU A 21 5.23 3.16 -7.20
N LYS A 22 6.50 2.88 -7.00
CA LYS A 22 7.24 2.02 -7.91
C LYS A 22 6.74 0.58 -7.87
N LYS A 23 6.52 0.05 -6.68
CA LYS A 23 6.08 -1.34 -6.53
C LYS A 23 4.64 -1.53 -6.96
N ILE A 24 3.77 -0.59 -6.59
CA ILE A 24 2.36 -0.65 -6.97
C ILE A 24 2.22 -0.39 -8.46
N GLY A 25 3.05 0.49 -9.00
CA GLY A 25 3.04 0.77 -10.44
C GLY A 25 3.27 -0.46 -11.30
N LYS A 26 4.02 -1.43 -10.79
CA LYS A 26 4.25 -2.68 -11.51
C LYS A 26 2.98 -3.51 -11.66
N LEU A 27 2.00 -3.26 -10.80
CA LEU A 27 0.73 -3.97 -10.85
C LEU A 27 -0.25 -3.32 -11.81
N ASP A 28 0.05 -2.12 -12.27
CA ASP A 28 -0.86 -1.34 -13.12
C ASP A 28 -1.27 -2.10 -14.38
N LYS A 29 -0.38 -2.92 -14.91
CA LYS A 29 -0.65 -3.69 -16.12
C LYS A 29 -1.69 -4.79 -15.90
N TYR A 30 -1.98 -5.13 -14.65
CA TYR A 30 -2.97 -6.15 -14.31
C TYR A 30 -4.34 -5.56 -14.00
N PHE A 31 -4.43 -4.24 -13.89
CA PHE A 31 -5.66 -3.57 -13.48
C PHE A 31 -6.01 -2.45 -14.46
N ASP A 32 -7.30 -2.11 -14.50
CA ASP A 32 -7.79 -1.03 -15.37
C ASP A 32 -7.44 0.34 -14.80
N ASP A 33 -7.53 1.37 -15.65
CA ASP A 33 -7.33 2.74 -15.22
C ASP A 33 -8.34 3.17 -14.16
N ASP A 34 -9.49 2.53 -14.12
CA ASP A 34 -10.54 2.82 -13.14
C ASP A 34 -10.27 2.20 -11.78
N SER A 35 -9.24 1.37 -11.67
CA SER A 35 -8.91 0.73 -10.41
C SER A 35 -8.33 1.72 -9.42
N VAL A 36 -8.63 1.53 -8.14
CA VAL A 36 -8.11 2.38 -7.07
C VAL A 36 -7.34 1.51 -6.08
N CYS A 37 -6.12 1.93 -5.78
CA CYS A 37 -5.30 1.27 -4.79
C CYS A 37 -5.13 2.23 -3.61
N SER A 38 -5.66 1.84 -2.45
CA SER A 38 -5.53 2.63 -1.24
C SER A 38 -4.48 1.99 -0.35
N VAL A 39 -3.46 2.76 0.01
CA VAL A 39 -2.41 2.30 0.90
C VAL A 39 -2.59 3.01 2.23
N TYR A 40 -2.86 2.24 3.26
CA TYR A 40 -3.11 2.78 4.58
C TYR A 40 -1.91 2.47 5.47
N LEU A 41 -1.26 3.52 5.95
CA LEU A 41 -0.08 3.41 6.80
C LEU A 41 -0.46 3.87 8.20
N LYS A 42 -0.30 2.99 9.18
CA LYS A 42 -0.63 3.30 10.56
C LYS A 42 0.53 2.88 11.46
N GLN A 43 0.87 3.76 12.39
CA GLN A 43 1.87 3.42 13.39
C GLN A 43 1.17 3.30 14.74
N ASP A 44 1.38 2.16 15.40
CA ASP A 44 0.79 1.89 16.70
C ASP A 44 1.90 1.42 17.63
N GLY A 45 2.41 2.34 18.44
CA GLY A 45 3.56 2.04 19.30
C GLY A 45 4.78 1.69 18.46
N LYS A 46 5.27 0.49 18.62
CA LYS A 46 6.44 0.02 17.89
C LYS A 46 6.09 -0.65 16.56
N TYR A 47 4.81 -0.85 16.30
CA TYR A 47 4.40 -1.55 15.10
C TYR A 47 4.02 -0.59 14.00
N CYS A 48 4.45 -0.93 12.80
CA CYS A 48 4.07 -0.22 11.59
C CYS A 48 3.14 -1.14 10.81
N LYS A 49 1.91 -0.69 10.62
CA LYS A 49 0.89 -1.48 9.94
C LYS A 49 0.68 -0.95 8.55
N THR A 50 0.75 -1.82 7.57
CA THR A 50 0.53 -1.47 6.17
C THR A 50 -0.67 -2.25 5.67
N GLU A 51 -1.65 -1.53 5.13
CA GLU A 51 -2.85 -2.14 4.58
C GLU A 51 -3.03 -1.65 3.16
N VAL A 52 -3.13 -2.57 2.23
CA VAL A 52 -3.32 -2.24 0.81
C VAL A 52 -4.67 -2.79 0.37
N THR A 53 -5.49 -1.91 -0.17
CA THR A 53 -6.80 -2.28 -0.67
C THR A 53 -6.87 -1.88 -2.14
N ILE A 54 -7.20 -2.82 -3.00
CA ILE A 54 -7.37 -2.55 -4.43
C ILE A 54 -8.82 -2.82 -4.80
N LEU A 55 -9.47 -1.80 -5.32
CA LEU A 55 -10.83 -1.91 -5.82
C LEU A 55 -10.77 -2.07 -7.33
N TYR A 56 -11.24 -3.20 -7.83
CA TYR A 56 -11.15 -3.53 -9.24
C TYR A 56 -12.41 -4.24 -9.70
N LYS A 57 -13.11 -3.62 -10.62
CA LYS A 57 -14.36 -4.18 -11.21
C LYS A 57 -15.34 -4.66 -10.16
N GLY A 58 -15.55 -3.85 -9.13
CA GLY A 58 -16.49 -4.18 -8.07
C GLY A 58 -15.98 -5.17 -7.04
N ASN A 59 -14.77 -5.69 -7.22
CA ASN A 59 -14.14 -6.59 -6.27
C ASN A 59 -13.11 -5.84 -5.44
N MET A 60 -12.97 -6.26 -4.18
CA MET A 60 -12.01 -5.65 -3.28
C MET A 60 -10.94 -6.67 -2.91
N ILE A 61 -9.70 -6.30 -3.19
CA ILE A 61 -8.55 -7.12 -2.83
C ILE A 61 -7.85 -6.39 -1.69
N ARG A 62 -7.68 -7.07 -0.57
CA ARG A 62 -7.12 -6.46 0.62
C ARG A 62 -6.03 -7.32 1.21
N ALA A 63 -4.94 -6.68 1.61
CA ALA A 63 -3.84 -7.34 2.30
C ALA A 63 -3.34 -6.43 3.41
N GLU A 64 -2.91 -7.02 4.51
CA GLU A 64 -2.49 -6.28 5.68
C GLU A 64 -1.29 -6.96 6.30
N VAL A 65 -0.31 -6.16 6.71
CA VAL A 65 0.88 -6.67 7.37
C VAL A 65 1.32 -5.68 8.46
N ALA A 66 1.74 -6.21 9.59
CA ALA A 66 2.30 -5.40 10.67
C ALA A 66 3.73 -5.87 10.93
N GLY A 67 4.62 -4.94 11.22
CA GLY A 67 6.01 -5.26 11.47
C GLY A 67 6.74 -4.10 12.11
N ASP A 68 8.07 -4.22 12.16
CA ASP A 68 8.91 -3.22 12.79
C ASP A 68 9.11 -1.97 11.93
N ASN A 69 8.89 -2.09 10.64
CA ASN A 69 9.01 -0.96 9.73
C ASN A 69 8.10 -1.15 8.52
N PHE A 70 7.85 -0.05 7.81
CA PHE A 70 6.95 -0.09 6.66
C PHE A 70 7.58 -0.76 5.43
N TYR A 71 8.90 -0.73 5.31
CA TYR A 71 9.56 -1.28 4.13
C TYR A 71 9.37 -2.78 4.00
N ASP A 72 9.52 -3.49 5.12
CA ASP A 72 9.29 -4.94 5.12
C ASP A 72 7.83 -5.26 4.86
N GLY A 73 6.93 -4.43 5.41
CA GLY A 73 5.51 -4.63 5.23
C GLY A 73 5.09 -4.51 3.77
N ILE A 74 5.67 -3.55 3.05
CA ILE A 74 5.34 -3.34 1.65
C ILE A 74 5.66 -4.58 0.81
N ASP A 75 6.83 -5.16 1.02
CA ASP A 75 7.23 -6.34 0.27
C ASP A 75 6.34 -7.54 0.57
N ALA A 76 5.86 -7.65 1.81
CA ALA A 76 5.00 -8.76 2.21
C ALA A 76 3.57 -8.58 1.72
N VAL A 77 3.08 -7.34 1.67
CA VAL A 77 1.69 -7.03 1.31
C VAL A 77 1.46 -7.05 -0.18
N LEU A 78 2.48 -6.77 -0.96
CA LEU A 78 2.37 -6.70 -2.41
C LEU A 78 2.71 -8.04 -3.03
N PRO A 79 1.72 -8.90 -3.21
CA PRO A 79 1.97 -10.20 -3.85
C PRO A 79 2.31 -9.97 -5.31
N LYS A 80 2.95 -10.94 -5.86
CA LYS A 80 3.33 -10.88 -7.25
C LYS A 80 2.13 -10.69 -8.15
#